data_71f32524c70605605f2a39e9ded4ffae
#
_entry.id   71f32524c70605605f2a39e9ded4ffae
#
_cell.length_a   1.000
_cell.length_b   1.000
_cell.length_c   1.000
_cell.angle_alpha   90.00
_cell.angle_beta   90.00
_cell.angle_gamma   90.00
#
_symmetry.space_group_name_H-M   'P 1'
#
loop_
_entity.id
_entity.type
_entity.pdbx_description
1 polymer ?
#
loop_
_entity_poly.entity_id
_entity_poly.type
_entity_poly.pdbx_seq_one_letter_code
_entity_poly.pdbx_strand_id
1 'polypeptide(L)'
;KGEDAVIGIHFSGDRPRTARILRRESDTALWQEEELVVDRADSLTYTFPGVKRSFSYRVHAGDGQSPVQHLEVIDPPGVQRLRLTYHYPAYSNLPVRLEEESGDIHSLAGTRVDLEIVASKPLSSAPLVLDDSLRRPARVEERRAFAHLQIDHSGHYHLELVDAKGVGSRNPIRYTIDLIADAAPQVAISDPGRDLDLPENMQVLLAVEAVDDFGIGALTLVHRVNEETEERSPLRFPPGREVNLAHLWDLSATDVLPEDRIYYRREAL
;
A
#
# COMPACT_ATOMS: atom_id res chain seq x y z
N LYS A 1 -12.54 -22.77 7.16
CA LYS A 1 -12.49 -23.47 8.45
C LYS A 1 -13.55 -22.92 9.36
N GLY A 2 -14.40 -23.82 9.91
CA GLY A 2 -15.55 -23.43 10.75
C GLY A 2 -16.80 -23.02 9.97
N GLU A 3 -16.81 -23.20 8.67
CA GLU A 3 -17.98 -23.02 7.80
C GLU A 3 -18.78 -24.33 7.71
N ASP A 4 -20.02 -24.22 7.32
CA ASP A 4 -20.88 -25.35 7.03
C ASP A 4 -20.52 -25.93 5.66
N ALA A 5 -20.49 -27.27 5.58
CA ALA A 5 -20.30 -27.95 4.31
C ALA A 5 -21.59 -28.67 3.91
N VAL A 6 -22.14 -28.29 2.75
CA VAL A 6 -23.39 -28.85 2.22
C VAL A 6 -23.08 -29.90 1.16
N ILE A 7 -23.68 -31.08 1.28
CA ILE A 7 -23.58 -32.15 0.30
C ILE A 7 -24.96 -32.51 -0.25
N GLY A 8 -25.04 -32.84 -1.56
CA GLY A 8 -26.19 -33.41 -2.17
C GLY A 8 -26.05 -34.95 -2.24
N ILE A 9 -27.07 -35.69 -1.82
CA ILE A 9 -27.14 -37.14 -1.87
C ILE A 9 -28.24 -37.49 -2.87
N HIS A 10 -27.90 -38.25 -3.92
CA HIS A 10 -28.87 -38.71 -4.91
C HIS A 10 -29.01 -40.22 -4.80
N PHE A 11 -30.25 -40.71 -4.80
CA PHE A 11 -30.58 -42.12 -4.71
C PHE A 11 -30.99 -42.63 -6.09
N SER A 12 -30.44 -43.76 -6.51
CA SER A 12 -30.80 -44.46 -7.73
C SER A 12 -31.37 -45.83 -7.40
N GLY A 13 -32.43 -46.26 -8.07
CA GLY A 13 -33.15 -47.49 -7.79
C GLY A 13 -34.32 -47.32 -6.81
N ASP A 14 -34.47 -48.27 -5.87
CA ASP A 14 -35.51 -48.19 -4.84
C ASP A 14 -35.31 -47.02 -3.89
N ARG A 15 -36.37 -46.27 -3.63
CA ARG A 15 -36.32 -45.07 -2.80
C ARG A 15 -36.29 -45.45 -1.31
N PRO A 16 -35.22 -45.18 -0.59
CA PRO A 16 -35.11 -45.52 0.81
C PRO A 16 -36.02 -44.65 1.67
N ARG A 17 -36.44 -45.14 2.83
CA ARG A 17 -37.11 -44.32 3.86
C ARG A 17 -36.14 -43.59 4.75
N THR A 18 -34.99 -44.22 5.02
CA THR A 18 -33.89 -43.70 5.83
C THR A 18 -32.56 -43.92 5.15
N ALA A 19 -31.60 -43.06 5.44
CA ALA A 19 -30.20 -43.22 5.06
C ALA A 19 -29.35 -42.98 6.33
N ARG A 20 -28.12 -43.46 6.31
CA ARG A 20 -27.16 -43.19 7.35
C ARG A 20 -25.94 -42.50 6.74
N ILE A 21 -25.54 -41.38 7.30
CA ILE A 21 -24.27 -40.77 6.98
C ILE A 21 -23.21 -41.19 8.00
N LEU A 22 -22.09 -41.65 7.54
CA LEU A 22 -20.98 -42.09 8.34
C LEU A 22 -19.80 -41.16 8.11
N ARG A 23 -19.18 -40.67 9.15
CA ARG A 23 -17.99 -39.82 9.08
C ARG A 23 -16.89 -40.36 9.98
N ARG A 24 -15.62 -40.11 9.60
CA ARG A 24 -14.45 -40.40 10.42
C ARG A 24 -13.35 -39.38 10.20
N GLU A 25 -12.63 -38.94 11.25
CA GLU A 25 -11.61 -37.91 11.16
C GLU A 25 -10.25 -38.44 10.66
N SER A 26 -10.00 -39.74 10.75
CA SER A 26 -8.79 -40.38 10.23
C SER A 26 -9.09 -41.84 9.81
N ASP A 27 -8.18 -42.46 9.06
CA ASP A 27 -8.37 -43.82 8.60
C ASP A 27 -8.41 -44.87 9.74
N THR A 28 -7.87 -44.52 10.90
CA THR A 28 -7.88 -45.36 12.10
C THR A 28 -9.03 -45.07 13.05
N ALA A 29 -9.76 -43.94 12.83
CA ALA A 29 -10.88 -43.56 13.68
C ALA A 29 -12.12 -44.42 13.38
N LEU A 30 -12.93 -44.67 14.41
CA LEU A 30 -14.25 -45.31 14.25
C LEU A 30 -15.20 -44.40 13.46
N TRP A 31 -16.05 -45.05 12.65
CA TRP A 31 -17.12 -44.35 11.97
C TRP A 31 -18.17 -43.87 12.97
N GLN A 32 -18.48 -42.60 12.93
CA GLN A 32 -19.63 -42.02 13.61
C GLN A 32 -20.79 -42.02 12.64
N GLU A 33 -21.96 -42.48 13.07
CA GLU A 33 -23.15 -42.60 12.22
C GLU A 33 -24.24 -41.60 12.68
N GLU A 34 -24.97 -41.07 11.73
CA GLU A 34 -26.16 -40.27 11.94
C GLU A 34 -27.25 -40.73 10.98
N GLU A 35 -28.44 -40.97 11.49
CA GLU A 35 -29.58 -41.40 10.70
C GLU A 35 -30.30 -40.20 10.12
N LEU A 36 -30.60 -40.32 8.80
CA LEU A 36 -31.29 -39.30 8.02
C LEU A 36 -32.64 -39.84 7.52
N VAL A 37 -33.69 -39.05 7.70
CA VAL A 37 -35.01 -39.35 7.13
C VAL A 37 -35.04 -38.90 5.67
N VAL A 38 -35.33 -39.81 4.75
CA VAL A 38 -35.34 -39.54 3.30
C VAL A 38 -36.76 -39.40 2.75
N ASP A 39 -37.73 -40.02 3.41
CA ASP A 39 -39.16 -40.06 3.04
C ASP A 39 -39.43 -40.38 1.55
N ARG A 40 -38.69 -41.37 1.02
CA ARG A 40 -38.78 -41.83 -0.38
C ARG A 40 -38.49 -40.75 -1.45
N ALA A 41 -37.75 -39.73 -1.10
CA ALA A 41 -37.25 -38.73 -2.05
C ALA A 41 -36.14 -39.29 -2.93
N ASP A 42 -35.94 -38.70 -4.10
CA ASP A 42 -34.85 -39.07 -5.04
C ASP A 42 -33.51 -38.43 -4.63
N SER A 43 -33.57 -37.40 -3.76
CA SER A 43 -32.37 -36.67 -3.27
C SER A 43 -32.60 -36.10 -1.90
N LEU A 44 -31.51 -35.89 -1.19
CA LEU A 44 -31.45 -35.26 0.12
C LEU A 44 -30.24 -34.32 0.18
N THR A 45 -30.42 -33.18 0.81
CA THR A 45 -29.33 -32.28 1.17
C THR A 45 -28.98 -32.46 2.63
N TYR A 46 -27.68 -32.67 2.91
CA TYR A 46 -27.19 -32.78 4.26
C TYR A 46 -26.10 -31.72 4.53
N THR A 47 -26.14 -31.12 5.71
CA THR A 47 -25.18 -30.06 6.12
C THR A 47 -24.34 -30.54 7.28
N PHE A 48 -23.02 -30.54 7.09
CA PHE A 48 -22.07 -30.68 8.19
C PHE A 48 -21.82 -29.30 8.81
N PRO A 49 -22.27 -29.02 10.02
CA PRO A 49 -22.15 -27.72 10.59
C PRO A 49 -20.73 -27.44 11.12
N GLY A 50 -20.25 -26.22 10.91
CA GLY A 50 -19.05 -25.69 11.55
C GLY A 50 -17.80 -26.51 11.35
N VAL A 51 -17.49 -26.98 10.15
CA VAL A 51 -16.41 -27.92 9.86
C VAL A 51 -15.04 -27.33 10.15
N LYS A 52 -14.34 -27.86 11.15
CA LYS A 52 -13.02 -27.37 11.62
C LYS A 52 -11.84 -28.26 11.20
N ARG A 53 -12.09 -29.54 10.87
CA ARG A 53 -11.08 -30.52 10.47
C ARG A 53 -11.55 -31.30 9.26
N SER A 54 -10.61 -31.73 8.46
CA SER A 54 -10.87 -32.62 7.33
C SER A 54 -11.35 -34.00 7.84
N PHE A 55 -12.24 -34.63 7.10
CA PHE A 55 -12.76 -35.94 7.45
C PHE A 55 -13.19 -36.70 6.19
N SER A 56 -13.30 -38.04 6.32
CA SER A 56 -13.91 -38.88 5.30
C SER A 56 -15.36 -39.19 5.67
N TYR A 57 -16.22 -39.24 4.66
CA TYR A 57 -17.62 -39.62 4.87
C TYR A 57 -18.08 -40.56 3.77
N ARG A 58 -19.16 -41.30 4.05
CA ARG A 58 -19.90 -42.10 3.12
C ARG A 58 -21.37 -42.18 3.54
N VAL A 59 -22.23 -42.55 2.63
CA VAL A 59 -23.68 -42.70 2.86
C VAL A 59 -24.09 -44.12 2.64
N HIS A 60 -24.90 -44.68 3.55
CA HIS A 60 -25.58 -45.96 3.41
C HIS A 60 -27.08 -45.74 3.27
N ALA A 61 -27.74 -46.39 2.34
CA ALA A 61 -29.18 -46.30 2.14
C ALA A 61 -29.71 -47.62 1.62
N GLY A 62 -30.55 -48.29 2.38
CA GLY A 62 -30.98 -49.66 2.07
C GLY A 62 -29.80 -50.63 2.02
N ASP A 63 -29.62 -51.29 0.91
CA ASP A 63 -28.50 -52.17 0.61
C ASP A 63 -27.35 -51.49 -0.13
N GLY A 64 -27.54 -50.22 -0.54
CA GLY A 64 -26.58 -49.40 -1.24
C GLY A 64 -25.65 -48.62 -0.32
N GLN A 65 -24.41 -48.40 -0.80
CA GLN A 65 -23.47 -47.46 -0.13
C GLN A 65 -22.71 -46.62 -1.17
N SER A 66 -22.45 -45.38 -0.82
CA SER A 66 -21.59 -44.50 -1.64
C SER A 66 -20.12 -44.88 -1.49
N PRO A 67 -19.26 -44.52 -2.46
CA PRO A 67 -17.83 -44.48 -2.24
C PRO A 67 -17.48 -43.57 -1.02
N VAL A 68 -16.33 -43.85 -0.39
CA VAL A 68 -15.79 -42.94 0.65
C VAL A 68 -15.38 -41.66 -0.07
N GLN A 69 -15.94 -40.53 0.41
CA GLN A 69 -15.59 -39.19 -0.01
C GLN A 69 -14.71 -38.54 1.06
N HIS A 70 -13.86 -37.60 0.64
CA HIS A 70 -13.02 -36.85 1.56
C HIS A 70 -13.35 -35.37 1.49
N LEU A 71 -13.67 -34.77 2.64
CA LEU A 71 -13.88 -33.36 2.78
C LEU A 71 -12.63 -32.73 3.38
N GLU A 72 -11.91 -31.92 2.59
CA GLU A 72 -10.71 -31.24 3.01
C GLU A 72 -11.02 -29.84 3.57
N VAL A 73 -10.60 -29.55 4.79
CA VAL A 73 -10.65 -28.20 5.35
C VAL A 73 -9.39 -27.45 4.94
N ILE A 74 -9.59 -26.46 4.12
CA ILE A 74 -8.53 -25.59 3.65
C ILE A 74 -8.40 -24.40 4.60
N ASP A 75 -7.18 -24.11 5.03
CA ASP A 75 -6.85 -22.95 5.86
C ASP A 75 -6.14 -21.93 4.95
N PRO A 76 -6.78 -20.82 4.55
CA PRO A 76 -6.19 -19.88 3.63
C PRO A 76 -4.96 -19.17 4.23
N PRO A 77 -4.02 -18.67 3.41
CA PRO A 77 -2.91 -17.87 3.91
C PRO A 77 -3.41 -16.53 4.46
N GLY A 78 -2.76 -16.07 5.51
CA GLY A 78 -3.02 -14.77 6.13
C GLY A 78 -1.72 -14.04 6.45
N VAL A 79 -1.79 -12.72 6.59
CA VAL A 79 -0.67 -11.88 7.06
C VAL A 79 -0.46 -12.12 8.55
N GLN A 80 0.76 -12.49 8.94
CA GLN A 80 1.17 -12.62 10.35
C GLN A 80 1.89 -11.38 10.85
N ARG A 81 2.69 -10.75 9.99
CA ARG A 81 3.41 -9.51 10.26
C ARG A 81 3.51 -8.70 9.00
N LEU A 82 3.37 -7.41 9.15
CA LEU A 82 3.61 -6.41 8.12
C LEU A 82 4.61 -5.40 8.68
N ARG A 83 5.65 -5.09 7.90
CA ARG A 83 6.64 -4.08 8.22
C ARG A 83 6.67 -3.08 7.09
N LEU A 84 6.59 -1.81 7.43
CA LEU A 84 6.68 -0.68 6.51
C LEU A 84 7.97 0.08 6.77
N THR A 85 8.72 0.37 5.70
CA THR A 85 9.92 1.22 5.77
C THR A 85 9.69 2.43 4.88
N TYR A 86 9.67 3.61 5.49
CA TYR A 86 9.40 4.88 4.83
C TYR A 86 10.70 5.55 4.39
N HIS A 87 10.80 5.88 3.12
CA HIS A 87 11.85 6.68 2.52
C HIS A 87 11.21 7.98 2.04
N TYR A 88 11.35 9.01 2.86
CA TYR A 88 10.75 10.32 2.59
C TYR A 88 11.45 11.06 1.45
N PRO A 89 10.79 12.02 0.80
CA PRO A 89 11.44 12.92 -0.18
C PRO A 89 12.65 13.63 0.41
N ALA A 90 13.70 13.81 -0.40
CA ALA A 90 14.98 14.34 0.07
C ALA A 90 14.86 15.77 0.66
N TYR A 91 13.92 16.58 0.16
CA TYR A 91 13.72 17.94 0.67
C TYR A 91 13.26 17.98 2.13
N SER A 92 12.48 16.99 2.55
CA SER A 92 11.93 16.93 3.91
C SER A 92 13.01 16.69 4.99
N ASN A 93 14.18 16.21 4.59
CA ASN A 93 15.29 15.84 5.49
C ASN A 93 14.86 14.90 6.64
N LEU A 94 13.74 14.18 6.48
CA LEU A 94 13.24 13.21 7.45
C LEU A 94 14.07 11.93 7.38
N PRO A 95 14.41 11.33 8.53
CA PRO A 95 15.11 10.05 8.56
C PRO A 95 14.20 8.90 8.09
N VAL A 96 14.81 7.81 7.62
CA VAL A 96 14.07 6.57 7.33
C VAL A 96 13.32 6.12 8.59
N ARG A 97 12.01 5.86 8.44
CA ARG A 97 11.15 5.41 9.54
C ARG A 97 10.72 3.97 9.32
N LEU A 98 10.74 3.19 10.39
CA LEU A 98 10.23 1.82 10.43
C LEU A 98 8.91 1.77 11.20
N GLU A 99 7.90 1.05 10.67
CA GLU A 99 6.59 0.84 11.29
C GLU A 99 6.25 -0.65 11.23
N GLU A 100 5.84 -1.24 12.37
CA GLU A 100 5.47 -2.66 12.48
C GLU A 100 4.11 -2.87 13.16
N GLU A 101 3.51 -1.84 13.73
CA GLU A 101 2.28 -1.95 14.50
C GLU A 101 1.02 -1.84 13.63
N SER A 102 1.11 -1.11 12.53
CA SER A 102 0.02 -0.89 11.59
C SER A 102 0.46 -1.11 10.15
N GLY A 103 -0.51 -1.41 9.28
CA GLY A 103 -0.33 -1.36 7.84
C GLY A 103 -0.86 -0.08 7.22
N ASP A 104 -1.48 0.81 8.01
CA ASP A 104 -1.93 2.10 7.51
C ASP A 104 -0.74 3.02 7.26
N ILE A 105 -0.78 3.76 6.17
CA ILE A 105 0.30 4.65 5.74
C ILE A 105 -0.12 6.10 5.95
N HIS A 106 0.66 6.85 6.75
CA HIS A 106 0.53 8.29 6.88
C HIS A 106 1.86 8.93 6.47
N SER A 107 1.87 9.64 5.34
CA SER A 107 3.12 10.12 4.77
C SER A 107 2.96 11.31 3.84
N LEU A 108 4.06 12.02 3.59
CA LEU A 108 4.15 13.06 2.56
C LEU A 108 4.01 12.46 1.17
N ALA A 109 3.49 13.25 0.23
CA ALA A 109 3.55 12.93 -1.18
C ALA A 109 5.00 12.72 -1.63
N GLY A 110 5.24 11.78 -2.57
CA GLY A 110 6.57 11.44 -3.02
C GLY A 110 7.33 10.49 -2.11
N THR A 111 6.76 10.04 -0.97
CA THR A 111 7.39 9.03 -0.11
C THR A 111 7.34 7.66 -0.78
N ARG A 112 8.47 6.96 -0.77
CA ARG A 112 8.52 5.53 -1.10
C ARG A 112 8.37 4.71 0.17
N VAL A 113 7.43 3.76 0.18
CA VAL A 113 7.22 2.82 1.29
C VAL A 113 7.55 1.41 0.80
N ASP A 114 8.54 0.79 1.43
CA ASP A 114 8.88 -0.63 1.22
C ASP A 114 8.09 -1.48 2.23
N LEU A 115 7.43 -2.53 1.72
CA LEU A 115 6.62 -3.46 2.51
C LEU A 115 7.31 -4.81 2.60
N GLU A 116 7.50 -5.30 3.81
CA GLU A 116 7.88 -6.70 4.09
C GLU A 116 6.71 -7.40 4.78
N ILE A 117 6.20 -8.44 4.13
CA ILE A 117 5.05 -9.21 4.58
C ILE A 117 5.53 -10.59 5.02
N VAL A 118 5.14 -11.05 6.21
CA VAL A 118 5.33 -12.43 6.66
C VAL A 118 3.97 -13.12 6.70
N ALA A 119 3.82 -14.17 5.91
CA ALA A 119 2.57 -14.93 5.81
C ALA A 119 2.55 -16.15 6.75
N SER A 120 1.35 -16.64 7.05
CA SER A 120 1.11 -17.84 7.86
C SER A 120 1.62 -19.13 7.20
N LYS A 121 1.82 -19.10 5.86
CA LYS A 121 2.23 -20.25 5.03
C LYS A 121 3.17 -19.83 3.90
N PRO A 122 3.89 -20.78 3.27
CA PRO A 122 4.59 -20.54 2.03
C PRO A 122 3.64 -20.06 0.94
N LEU A 123 4.07 -19.02 0.22
CA LEU A 123 3.30 -18.35 -0.83
C LEU A 123 3.80 -18.73 -2.22
N SER A 124 2.91 -18.77 -3.20
CA SER A 124 3.21 -18.77 -4.63
C SER A 124 3.13 -17.37 -5.22
N SER A 125 2.23 -16.51 -4.68
CA SER A 125 2.13 -15.11 -5.07
C SER A 125 1.54 -14.24 -3.96
N ALA A 126 1.80 -12.93 -4.01
CA ALA A 126 1.29 -11.96 -3.03
C ALA A 126 1.10 -10.58 -3.68
N PRO A 127 0.28 -10.44 -4.74
CA PRO A 127 0.08 -9.13 -5.34
C PRO A 127 -0.50 -8.15 -4.31
N LEU A 128 0.01 -6.91 -4.39
CA LEU A 128 -0.54 -5.77 -3.71
C LEU A 128 -1.56 -5.10 -4.62
N VAL A 129 -2.75 -4.85 -4.11
CA VAL A 129 -3.86 -4.23 -4.84
C VAL A 129 -4.13 -2.85 -4.27
N LEU A 130 -4.02 -1.83 -5.11
CA LEU A 130 -4.30 -0.43 -4.79
C LEU A 130 -5.68 -0.05 -5.34
N ASP A 131 -6.46 0.63 -4.53
CA ASP A 131 -7.78 1.16 -4.87
C ASP A 131 -8.68 0.17 -5.61
N ASP A 132 -8.62 -1.10 -5.18
CA ASP A 132 -9.36 -2.25 -5.73
C ASP A 132 -9.15 -2.52 -7.24
N SER A 133 -8.22 -1.83 -7.89
CA SER A 133 -8.04 -1.88 -9.34
C SER A 133 -6.62 -2.16 -9.79
N LEU A 134 -5.64 -1.48 -9.24
CA LEU A 134 -4.25 -1.57 -9.68
C LEU A 134 -3.50 -2.67 -8.92
N ARG A 135 -3.18 -3.76 -9.61
CA ARG A 135 -2.40 -4.86 -9.05
C ARG A 135 -0.92 -4.69 -9.34
N ARG A 136 -0.10 -4.75 -8.29
CA ARG A 136 1.36 -4.74 -8.38
C ARG A 136 1.93 -6.05 -7.85
N PRO A 137 2.83 -6.72 -8.58
CA PRO A 137 3.44 -7.96 -8.11
C PRO A 137 4.35 -7.68 -6.91
N ALA A 138 4.40 -8.62 -5.96
CA ALA A 138 5.40 -8.66 -4.92
C ALA A 138 6.41 -9.78 -5.21
N ARG A 139 7.66 -9.58 -4.82
CA ARG A 139 8.67 -10.63 -4.83
C ARG A 139 8.41 -11.57 -3.66
N VAL A 140 8.25 -12.86 -3.94
CA VAL A 140 7.95 -13.88 -2.91
C VAL A 140 9.17 -14.73 -2.62
N GLU A 141 9.45 -14.95 -1.34
CA GLU A 141 10.48 -15.82 -0.80
C GLU A 141 9.89 -16.69 0.31
N GLU A 142 9.48 -17.91 -0.02
CA GLU A 142 8.78 -18.83 0.88
C GLU A 142 7.55 -18.20 1.55
N ARG A 143 7.69 -17.80 2.84
CA ARG A 143 6.63 -17.17 3.63
C ARG A 143 6.72 -15.64 3.64
N ARG A 144 7.68 -15.06 2.96
CA ARG A 144 7.88 -13.61 2.90
C ARG A 144 7.51 -13.08 1.54
N ALA A 145 6.95 -11.89 1.52
CA ALA A 145 6.74 -11.14 0.29
C ALA A 145 7.24 -9.71 0.47
N PHE A 146 7.76 -9.13 -0.60
CA PHE A 146 8.34 -7.79 -0.64
C PHE A 146 7.71 -7.00 -1.76
N ALA A 147 7.21 -5.83 -1.44
CA ALA A 147 6.62 -4.88 -2.38
C ALA A 147 7.08 -3.46 -2.05
N HIS A 148 6.82 -2.52 -2.94
CA HIS A 148 7.01 -1.11 -2.66
C HIS A 148 5.88 -0.29 -3.24
N LEU A 149 5.58 0.84 -2.60
CA LEU A 149 4.62 1.83 -3.02
C LEU A 149 5.30 3.18 -3.16
N GLN A 150 4.94 3.92 -4.19
CA GLN A 150 5.16 5.34 -4.30
C GLN A 150 3.86 6.03 -3.88
N ILE A 151 3.93 6.89 -2.87
CA ILE A 151 2.76 7.54 -2.28
C ILE A 151 2.57 8.92 -2.91
N ASP A 152 1.62 9.02 -3.83
CA ASP A 152 1.34 10.25 -4.57
C ASP A 152 -0.09 10.77 -4.31
N HIS A 153 -0.97 9.95 -3.74
CA HIS A 153 -2.36 10.30 -3.40
C HIS A 153 -2.87 9.44 -2.23
N SER A 154 -3.89 9.93 -1.57
CA SER A 154 -4.62 9.15 -0.54
C SER A 154 -5.47 8.08 -1.20
N GLY A 155 -5.63 6.95 -0.51
CA GLY A 155 -6.37 5.80 -1.03
C GLY A 155 -6.33 4.62 -0.06
N HIS A 156 -6.29 3.41 -0.58
CA HIS A 156 -6.17 2.21 0.22
C HIS A 156 -5.44 1.10 -0.54
N TYR A 157 -4.94 0.12 0.21
CA TYR A 157 -4.37 -1.08 -0.38
C TYR A 157 -4.71 -2.32 0.44
N HIS A 158 -4.58 -3.47 -0.20
CA HIS A 158 -4.64 -4.77 0.46
C HIS A 158 -3.71 -5.77 -0.23
N LEU A 159 -3.51 -6.92 0.41
CA LEU A 159 -2.63 -7.99 -0.07
C LEU A 159 -3.46 -9.23 -0.40
N GLU A 160 -3.38 -9.70 -1.64
CA GLU A 160 -4.00 -10.96 -2.06
C GLU A 160 -2.95 -12.07 -2.00
N LEU A 161 -2.94 -12.83 -0.91
CA LEU A 161 -1.97 -13.92 -0.72
C LEU A 161 -2.49 -15.19 -1.39
N VAL A 162 -1.62 -15.90 -2.10
CA VAL A 162 -1.92 -17.22 -2.65
C VAL A 162 -0.84 -18.19 -2.18
N ASP A 163 -1.25 -19.31 -1.56
CA ASP A 163 -0.30 -20.32 -1.08
C ASP A 163 0.22 -21.22 -2.21
N ALA A 164 1.17 -22.11 -1.87
CA ALA A 164 1.78 -23.04 -2.82
C ALA A 164 0.79 -24.06 -3.42
N LYS A 165 -0.40 -24.24 -2.82
CA LYS A 165 -1.48 -25.07 -3.33
C LYS A 165 -2.49 -24.30 -4.18
N GLY A 166 -2.30 -23.01 -4.42
CA GLY A 166 -3.20 -22.15 -5.16
C GLY A 166 -4.39 -21.63 -4.34
N VAL A 167 -4.37 -21.76 -3.01
CA VAL A 167 -5.43 -21.27 -2.15
C VAL A 167 -5.21 -19.79 -1.86
N GLY A 168 -6.19 -18.94 -2.21
CA GLY A 168 -6.16 -17.51 -1.96
C GLY A 168 -6.56 -17.13 -0.53
N SER A 169 -6.02 -15.99 -0.05
CA SER A 169 -6.48 -15.36 1.19
C SER A 169 -7.97 -14.98 1.10
N ARG A 170 -8.68 -15.09 2.23
CA ARG A 170 -10.07 -14.67 2.35
C ARG A 170 -10.16 -13.36 3.13
N ASN A 171 -11.00 -12.44 2.68
CA ASN A 171 -11.24 -11.15 3.32
C ASN A 171 -9.91 -10.44 3.70
N PRO A 172 -9.07 -10.07 2.71
CA PRO A 172 -7.82 -9.40 2.99
C PRO A 172 -8.07 -8.11 3.76
N ILE A 173 -7.20 -7.82 4.74
CA ILE A 173 -7.28 -6.57 5.49
C ILE A 173 -7.00 -5.42 4.53
N ARG A 174 -7.87 -4.41 4.56
CA ARG A 174 -7.70 -3.16 3.81
C ARG A 174 -7.02 -2.15 4.70
N TYR A 175 -5.93 -1.59 4.22
CA TYR A 175 -5.13 -0.56 4.88
C TYR A 175 -5.35 0.78 4.18
N THR A 176 -5.35 1.86 4.94
CA THR A 176 -5.49 3.22 4.41
C THR A 176 -4.16 3.83 4.00
N ILE A 177 -4.21 4.74 3.04
CA ILE A 177 -3.12 5.61 2.66
C ILE A 177 -3.61 7.05 2.81
N ASP A 178 -3.06 7.77 3.79
CA ASP A 178 -3.40 9.16 4.06
C ASP A 178 -2.18 10.05 3.80
N LEU A 179 -2.35 11.03 2.93
CA LEU A 179 -1.34 12.05 2.72
C LEU A 179 -1.33 13.05 3.87
N ILE A 180 -0.15 13.36 4.36
CA ILE A 180 0.10 14.51 5.21
C ILE A 180 0.13 15.74 4.30
N ALA A 181 -0.67 16.73 4.64
CA ALA A 181 -0.66 17.98 3.90
C ALA A 181 0.71 18.67 4.06
N ASP A 182 1.28 19.09 2.93
CA ASP A 182 2.53 19.82 2.83
C ASP A 182 2.19 21.23 2.34
N ALA A 183 2.51 22.24 3.14
CA ALA A 183 2.24 23.64 2.78
C ALA A 183 3.34 24.13 1.83
N ALA A 184 2.99 25.02 0.93
CA ALA A 184 3.99 25.64 0.07
C ALA A 184 4.94 26.52 0.88
N PRO A 185 6.27 26.48 0.60
CA PRO A 185 7.24 27.29 1.32
C PRO A 185 6.96 28.79 1.24
N GLN A 186 7.13 29.48 2.37
CA GLN A 186 7.08 30.91 2.43
C GLN A 186 8.49 31.45 2.22
N VAL A 187 8.66 32.32 1.22
CA VAL A 187 9.97 32.89 0.91
C VAL A 187 9.86 34.42 0.77
N ALA A 188 10.86 35.14 1.27
CA ALA A 188 10.97 36.60 1.20
C ALA A 188 12.38 37.02 0.79
N ILE A 189 12.51 38.19 0.15
CA ILE A 189 13.75 38.94 0.06
C ILE A 189 13.59 40.11 1.03
N SER A 190 14.27 40.02 2.16
CA SER A 190 14.17 41.03 3.23
C SER A 190 15.08 42.25 3.02
N ASP A 191 16.18 42.06 2.30
CA ASP A 191 17.07 43.15 1.90
C ASP A 191 17.40 42.96 0.38
N PRO A 192 17.34 44.02 -0.46
CA PRO A 192 17.09 45.45 -0.12
C PRO A 192 15.62 45.79 0.21
N GLY A 193 14.65 44.87 -0.01
CA GLY A 193 13.22 45.07 0.31
C GLY A 193 12.56 46.31 -0.31
N ARG A 194 13.26 47.01 -1.19
CA ARG A 194 12.85 48.25 -1.88
C ARG A 194 13.56 48.38 -3.21
N ASP A 195 13.03 49.22 -4.08
CA ASP A 195 13.71 49.59 -5.31
C ASP A 195 15.01 50.36 -4.95
N LEU A 196 16.05 50.09 -5.71
CA LEU A 196 17.36 50.73 -5.55
C LEU A 196 18.00 51.00 -6.91
N ASP A 197 18.84 51.99 -6.98
CA ASP A 197 19.69 52.25 -8.14
C ASP A 197 20.82 51.19 -8.12
N LEU A 198 21.13 50.65 -9.30
CA LEU A 198 22.17 49.64 -9.42
C LEU A 198 23.54 50.25 -9.09
N PRO A 199 24.29 49.67 -8.13
CA PRO A 199 25.62 50.19 -7.75
C PRO A 199 26.61 50.11 -8.93
N GLU A 200 27.61 51.02 -8.92
CA GLU A 200 28.66 51.06 -9.97
C GLU A 200 29.43 49.73 -10.11
N ASN A 201 29.53 48.95 -9.07
CA ASN A 201 30.17 47.63 -9.09
C ASN A 201 29.28 46.52 -9.62
N MET A 202 28.04 46.82 -10.06
CA MET A 202 27.06 45.88 -10.61
C MET A 202 26.75 44.70 -9.62
N GLN A 203 26.88 44.88 -8.34
CA GLN A 203 26.65 43.84 -7.34
C GLN A 203 25.59 44.27 -6.33
N VAL A 204 24.62 43.42 -6.11
CA VAL A 204 23.52 43.62 -5.14
C VAL A 204 23.55 42.49 -4.11
N LEU A 205 23.61 42.85 -2.83
CA LEU A 205 23.45 41.86 -1.75
C LEU A 205 21.96 41.63 -1.52
N LEU A 206 21.53 40.39 -1.64
CA LEU A 206 20.17 39.95 -1.35
C LEU A 206 20.15 39.14 -0.06
N ALA A 207 19.30 39.51 0.90
CA ALA A 207 18.97 38.68 2.05
C ALA A 207 17.68 37.91 1.73
N VAL A 208 17.79 36.61 1.63
CA VAL A 208 16.66 35.69 1.31
C VAL A 208 16.32 34.87 2.54
N GLU A 209 15.08 34.95 2.96
CA GLU A 209 14.52 34.18 4.06
C GLU A 209 13.48 33.21 3.51
N ALA A 210 13.54 31.93 3.90
CA ALA A 210 12.56 30.96 3.50
C ALA A 210 12.23 30.03 4.68
N VAL A 211 10.93 29.69 4.83
CA VAL A 211 10.42 28.82 5.91
C VAL A 211 9.42 27.84 5.32
N ASP A 212 9.51 26.59 5.76
CA ASP A 212 8.65 25.50 5.35
C ASP A 212 8.42 24.50 6.49
N ASP A 213 7.30 23.78 6.52
CA ASP A 213 6.96 22.84 7.60
C ASP A 213 7.73 21.52 7.53
N PHE A 214 8.19 21.11 6.33
CA PHE A 214 8.96 19.87 6.14
C PHE A 214 10.39 20.13 5.65
N GLY A 215 10.59 21.11 4.79
CA GLY A 215 11.92 21.48 4.30
C GLY A 215 11.90 22.07 2.90
N ILE A 216 12.89 22.87 2.60
CA ILE A 216 13.01 23.60 1.36
C ILE A 216 13.83 22.79 0.36
N GLY A 217 13.18 22.39 -0.73
CA GLY A 217 13.79 21.58 -1.78
C GLY A 217 14.66 22.38 -2.75
N ALA A 218 14.21 23.59 -3.12
CA ALA A 218 14.91 24.49 -4.03
C ALA A 218 14.60 25.94 -3.75
N LEU A 219 15.59 26.81 -3.95
CA LEU A 219 15.41 28.27 -4.01
C LEU A 219 15.96 28.77 -5.34
N THR A 220 15.19 29.59 -6.02
CA THR A 220 15.57 30.15 -7.33
C THR A 220 15.34 31.66 -7.32
N LEU A 221 16.35 32.41 -7.72
CA LEU A 221 16.21 33.82 -8.07
C LEU A 221 15.81 33.90 -9.54
N VAL A 222 14.68 34.53 -9.80
CA VAL A 222 14.19 34.78 -11.15
C VAL A 222 14.28 36.28 -11.44
N HIS A 223 14.91 36.67 -12.52
CA HIS A 223 15.03 38.06 -12.91
C HIS A 223 14.84 38.27 -14.40
N ARG A 224 14.55 39.50 -14.77
CA ARG A 224 14.47 39.96 -16.18
C ARG A 224 14.87 41.43 -16.29
N VAL A 225 15.44 41.81 -17.42
CA VAL A 225 15.69 43.21 -17.80
C VAL A 225 14.53 43.66 -18.64
N ASN A 226 13.86 44.72 -18.23
CA ASN A 226 12.68 45.30 -18.92
C ASN A 226 11.62 44.23 -19.21
N GLU A 227 11.30 43.97 -20.47
CA GLU A 227 10.33 43.00 -20.94
C GLU A 227 11.00 41.75 -21.57
N GLU A 228 12.29 41.56 -21.35
CA GLU A 228 13.02 40.41 -21.85
C GLU A 228 12.60 39.08 -21.16
N THR A 229 13.16 37.99 -21.67
CA THR A 229 12.91 36.65 -21.15
C THR A 229 13.46 36.54 -19.73
N GLU A 230 12.71 35.87 -18.84
CA GLU A 230 13.15 35.59 -17.50
C GLU A 230 14.34 34.65 -17.46
N GLU A 231 15.34 35.03 -16.70
CA GLU A 231 16.47 34.18 -16.35
C GLU A 231 16.28 33.59 -14.94
N ARG A 232 16.73 32.35 -14.77
CA ARG A 232 16.56 31.58 -13.53
C ARG A 232 17.89 31.13 -12.99
N SER A 233 18.24 31.58 -11.79
CA SER A 233 19.48 31.27 -11.11
C SER A 233 19.22 30.49 -9.81
N PRO A 234 19.62 29.21 -9.73
CA PRO A 234 19.44 28.42 -8.50
C PRO A 234 20.36 28.96 -7.40
N LEU A 235 19.79 29.15 -6.21
CA LEU A 235 20.51 29.54 -5.00
C LEU A 235 20.99 28.31 -4.22
N ARG A 236 22.22 28.35 -3.75
CA ARG A 236 22.77 27.27 -2.90
C ARG A 236 22.54 27.59 -1.43
N PHE A 237 21.96 26.67 -0.70
CA PHE A 237 21.67 26.79 0.71
C PHE A 237 21.81 25.43 1.43
N PRO A 238 22.02 25.40 2.76
CA PRO A 238 22.00 24.16 3.52
C PRO A 238 20.56 23.61 3.62
N PRO A 239 20.36 22.30 3.57
CA PRO A 239 19.03 21.71 3.76
C PRO A 239 18.43 22.08 5.11
N GLY A 240 17.13 22.38 5.16
CA GLY A 240 16.45 22.73 6.41
C GLY A 240 15.04 23.25 6.18
N ARG A 241 14.33 23.44 7.29
CA ARG A 241 12.99 24.05 7.33
C ARG A 241 13.03 25.57 7.35
N GLU A 242 14.16 26.13 7.73
CA GLU A 242 14.39 27.56 7.80
C GLU A 242 15.72 27.85 7.13
N VAL A 243 15.73 28.76 6.18
CA VAL A 243 16.90 29.18 5.42
C VAL A 243 17.01 30.69 5.49
N ASN A 244 18.16 31.16 5.98
CA ASN A 244 18.56 32.58 5.95
C ASN A 244 19.82 32.65 5.10
N LEU A 245 19.72 33.23 3.90
CA LEU A 245 20.79 33.27 2.93
C LEU A 245 21.13 34.71 2.53
N ALA A 246 22.41 35.07 2.66
CA ALA A 246 22.96 36.25 2.02
C ALA A 246 23.57 35.87 0.68
N HIS A 247 22.99 36.34 -0.40
CA HIS A 247 23.42 36.08 -1.76
C HIS A 247 23.94 37.35 -2.43
N LEU A 248 25.24 37.37 -2.80
CA LEU A 248 25.79 38.45 -3.59
C LEU A 248 25.42 38.18 -5.09
N TRP A 249 24.45 38.94 -5.57
CA TRP A 249 24.03 38.85 -6.95
C TRP A 249 24.90 39.73 -7.83
N ASP A 250 25.70 39.12 -8.71
CA ASP A 250 26.59 39.79 -9.64
C ASP A 250 25.92 39.95 -11.01
N LEU A 251 25.67 41.19 -11.38
CA LEU A 251 25.03 41.61 -12.63
C LEU A 251 26.05 42.07 -13.68
N SER A 252 27.37 41.98 -13.44
CA SER A 252 28.40 42.46 -14.35
C SER A 252 28.39 41.79 -15.73
N ALA A 253 27.81 40.59 -15.83
CA ALA A 253 27.63 39.86 -17.09
C ALA A 253 26.28 40.15 -17.79
N THR A 254 25.40 40.90 -17.15
CA THR A 254 24.09 41.27 -17.69
C THR A 254 24.22 42.51 -18.52
N ASP A 255 23.71 42.52 -19.76
CA ASP A 255 23.73 43.67 -20.67
C ASP A 255 22.63 44.66 -20.23
N VAL A 256 23.00 45.65 -19.42
CA VAL A 256 22.10 46.66 -18.86
C VAL A 256 22.55 48.06 -19.28
N LEU A 257 21.65 48.80 -19.87
CA LEU A 257 21.87 50.17 -20.28
C LEU A 257 21.32 51.19 -19.26
N PRO A 258 21.78 52.45 -19.24
CA PRO A 258 21.16 53.49 -18.45
C PRO A 258 19.64 53.59 -18.73
N GLU A 259 18.81 53.70 -17.70
CA GLU A 259 17.33 53.70 -17.70
C GLU A 259 16.66 52.31 -17.78
N ASP A 260 17.41 51.21 -17.98
CA ASP A 260 16.85 49.88 -17.89
C ASP A 260 16.40 49.54 -16.47
N ARG A 261 15.35 48.72 -16.40
CA ARG A 261 14.81 48.22 -15.11
C ARG A 261 15.01 46.73 -14.99
N ILE A 262 15.59 46.30 -13.89
CA ILE A 262 15.74 44.90 -13.55
C ILE A 262 14.64 44.51 -12.57
N TYR A 263 13.78 43.58 -12.99
CA TYR A 263 12.74 43.01 -12.15
C TYR A 263 13.23 41.66 -11.61
N TYR A 264 13.08 41.42 -10.32
CA TYR A 264 13.47 40.16 -9.73
C TYR A 264 12.45 39.67 -8.71
N ARG A 265 12.36 38.34 -8.60
CA ARG A 265 11.52 37.63 -7.64
C ARG A 265 12.18 36.34 -7.22
N ARG A 266 11.65 35.71 -6.17
CA ARG A 266 12.07 34.42 -5.65
C ARG A 266 11.01 33.37 -5.95
N GLU A 267 11.46 32.13 -6.13
CA GLU A 267 10.63 30.93 -6.17
C GLU A 267 11.24 29.89 -5.22
N ALA A 268 10.38 29.15 -4.50
CA ALA A 268 10.77 28.05 -3.63
C ALA A 268 9.89 26.82 -3.91
N LEU A 269 10.50 25.66 -3.72
CA LEU A 269 9.86 24.35 -3.83
C LEU A 269 10.27 23.49 -2.63
#